data_a8f3f9d5986d5ae2eccc0e0947379f19
#
_entry.id   a8f3f9d5986d5ae2eccc0e0947379f19
#
_cell.length_a   1.000
_cell.length_b   1.000
_cell.length_c   1.000
_cell.angle_alpha   90.00
_cell.angle_beta   90.00
_cell.angle_gamma   90.00
#
_symmetry.space_group_name_H-M   'P 1'
#
loop_
_entity.id
_entity.type
_entity.pdbx_description
1 polymer ?
#
loop_
_entity_poly.entity_id
_entity_poly.type
_entity_poly.pdbx_seq_one_letter_code
_entity_poly.pdbx_strand_id
1 'polypeptide(L)'
;MSQDPHDHSGQSGTDHTWSGNLKLTSSAFSDGGEIPRECGYKNGNKVPPLTVSGIPEGTKSLALIMDDPDAMEPAGKVWVHWVAWNIEPTTTELENLTTEGMTDFGEVGYGGPAPPDKRHTYVFKLYALDSELDLPDKSTKADVEKAMEGHIVDQATLTGTYAP
;
A
#
# COMPACT_ATOMS: atom_id res chain seq x y z
N MET A 1 -11.27 -6.45 27.94
CA MET A 1 -10.58 -6.11 27.33
C MET A 1 -10.27 -5.90 26.95
N SER A 2 -10.44 -6.19 26.81
CA SER A 2 -9.79 -5.89 26.14
C SER A 2 -9.71 -5.94 25.94
N GLN A 3 -9.68 -6.16 25.91
CA GLN A 3 -9.09 -6.09 25.49
C GLN A 3 -8.72 -6.03 25.19
N ASP A 4 -9.26 -6.43 25.85
CA ASP A 4 -8.56 -6.27 25.42
C ASP A 4 -8.45 -6.32 25.32
N PRO A 5 -8.68 -6.55 25.71
CA PRO A 5 -8.02 -6.38 25.51
C PRO A 5 -7.85 -6.47 25.41
N HIS A 6 -7.72 -6.70 25.24
CA HIS A 6 -6.94 -6.60 24.86
C HIS A 6 -6.84 -6.96 24.81
N ASP A 7 -7.01 -7.29 25.27
CA ASP A 7 -6.39 -7.29 25.00
C ASP A 7 -6.25 -7.61 24.89
N HIS A 8 -6.11 -8.11 25.00
CA HIS A 8 -5.33 -8.14 24.73
C HIS A 8 -5.09 -8.57 24.52
N SER A 9 -5.09 -9.29 24.29
CA SER A 9 -4.46 -9.31 23.87
C SER A 9 -4.14 -9.81 23.61
N GLY A 10 -4.14 -10.41 23.51
CA GLY A 10 -3.53 -10.57 23.10
C GLY A 10 -3.33 -11.14 22.79
N GLN A 11 -3.14 -11.59 22.83
CA GLN A 11 -2.86 -11.88 22.22
C GLN A 11 -2.17 -12.37 21.84
N SER A 12 -2.17 -12.87 21.91
CA SER A 12 -1.60 -13.29 21.33
C SER A 12 -0.98 -13.73 20.60
N GLY A 13 -0.75 -13.91 20.80
CA GLY A 13 0.29 -14.16 20.10
C GLY A 13 0.32 -14.58 18.80
N THR A 14 0.06 -15.40 18.46
CA THR A 14 -0.06 -15.57 17.25
C THR A 14 -0.91 -14.92 16.64
N ASP A 15 -1.66 -14.51 17.27
CA ASP A 15 -2.66 -13.95 16.75
C ASP A 15 -2.43 -12.61 16.64
N HIS A 16 -2.21 -12.07 15.54
CA HIS A 16 -2.10 -10.72 15.35
C HIS A 16 -3.41 -10.12 15.33
N THR A 17 -3.70 -9.37 16.35
CA THR A 17 -4.94 -8.66 16.39
C THR A 17 -4.67 -7.27 15.95
N TRP A 18 -5.02 -6.97 14.75
CA TRP A 18 -4.94 -5.62 14.24
C TRP A 18 -6.16 -4.84 14.74
N SER A 19 -6.00 -3.54 14.92
CA SER A 19 -7.10 -2.71 15.42
C SER A 19 -8.27 -2.73 14.44
N GLY A 20 -8.00 -2.91 13.17
CA GLY A 20 -9.05 -2.90 12.16
C GLY A 20 -9.60 -1.51 11.85
N ASN A 21 -9.00 -0.46 12.41
CA ASN A 21 -9.48 0.91 12.20
C ASN A 21 -8.76 1.64 11.08
N LEU A 22 -7.60 1.15 10.67
CA LEU A 22 -6.85 1.78 9.58
C LEU A 22 -7.65 1.67 8.29
N LYS A 23 -7.82 2.78 7.59
CA LYS A 23 -8.57 2.80 6.34
C LYS A 23 -7.81 3.57 5.28
N LEU A 24 -7.90 3.07 4.05
CA LEU A 24 -7.34 3.71 2.88
C LEU A 24 -8.48 3.90 1.87
N THR A 25 -8.72 5.13 1.46
CA THR A 25 -9.81 5.44 0.52
C THR A 25 -9.32 6.43 -0.52
N SER A 26 -10.10 6.61 -1.57
CA SER A 26 -9.83 7.63 -2.58
C SER A 26 -11.10 8.43 -2.85
N SER A 27 -10.94 9.72 -3.09
CA SER A 27 -12.06 10.55 -3.51
C SER A 27 -12.34 10.38 -5.01
N ALA A 28 -11.42 9.73 -5.74
CA ALA A 28 -11.54 9.59 -7.19
C ALA A 28 -12.16 8.27 -7.62
N PHE A 29 -12.15 7.25 -6.76
CA PHE A 29 -12.79 5.97 -7.04
C PHE A 29 -13.12 5.25 -5.74
N SER A 30 -14.16 4.43 -5.76
CA SER A 30 -14.52 3.62 -4.60
C SER A 30 -13.80 2.28 -4.67
N ASP A 31 -13.73 1.58 -3.53
CA ASP A 31 -13.10 0.26 -3.47
C ASP A 31 -13.76 -0.66 -4.50
N GLY A 32 -12.96 -1.26 -5.36
CA GLY A 32 -13.45 -2.08 -6.45
C GLY A 32 -13.87 -1.29 -7.68
N GLY A 33 -13.86 0.04 -7.61
CA GLY A 33 -14.28 0.89 -8.73
C GLY A 33 -13.17 1.14 -9.73
N GLU A 34 -13.48 1.94 -10.74
CA GLU A 34 -12.51 2.21 -11.81
C GLU A 34 -11.56 3.35 -11.45
N ILE A 35 -10.27 3.11 -11.60
CA ILE A 35 -9.24 4.14 -11.39
C ILE A 35 -9.32 5.13 -12.56
N PRO A 36 -9.28 6.45 -12.31
CA PRO A 36 -9.35 7.43 -13.40
C PRO A 36 -8.29 7.20 -14.47
N ARG A 37 -8.66 7.47 -15.73
CA ARG A 37 -7.77 7.21 -16.87
C ARG A 37 -6.45 7.95 -16.76
N GLU A 38 -6.44 9.16 -16.24
CA GLU A 38 -5.22 9.95 -16.11
C GLU A 38 -4.22 9.36 -15.13
N CYS A 39 -4.66 8.40 -14.30
CA CYS A 39 -3.76 7.73 -13.36
C CYS A 39 -2.98 6.59 -14.01
N GLY A 40 -3.33 6.21 -15.23
CA GLY A 40 -2.64 5.13 -15.95
C GLY A 40 -1.26 5.53 -16.40
N TYR A 41 -0.35 4.56 -16.48
CA TYR A 41 1.05 4.78 -16.79
C TYR A 41 1.25 5.54 -18.10
N LYS A 42 0.45 5.19 -19.11
CA LYS A 42 0.58 5.80 -20.44
C LYS A 42 -0.39 6.95 -20.68
N ASN A 43 -1.18 7.32 -19.69
CA ASN A 43 -2.25 8.32 -19.84
C ASN A 43 -2.06 9.52 -18.93
N GLY A 44 -0.84 9.78 -18.51
CA GLY A 44 -0.52 10.90 -17.62
C GLY A 44 0.20 10.47 -16.36
N ASN A 45 0.04 9.21 -15.98
CA ASN A 45 0.71 8.63 -14.80
C ASN A 45 0.49 9.48 -13.55
N LYS A 46 -0.73 9.98 -13.38
CA LYS A 46 -1.04 10.87 -12.26
C LYS A 46 -1.37 10.05 -11.04
N VAL A 47 -0.77 10.38 -9.91
CA VAL A 47 -1.05 9.68 -8.65
C VAL A 47 -2.50 9.97 -8.24
N PRO A 48 -3.30 8.92 -7.96
CA PRO A 48 -4.67 9.17 -7.51
C PRO A 48 -4.67 9.74 -6.10
N PRO A 49 -5.69 10.51 -5.72
CA PRO A 49 -5.79 10.98 -4.34
C PRO A 49 -6.07 9.79 -3.42
N LEU A 50 -5.34 9.70 -2.33
CA LEU A 50 -5.50 8.61 -1.37
C LEU A 50 -5.55 9.21 0.03
N THR A 51 -6.58 8.84 0.79
CA THR A 51 -6.83 9.35 2.13
C THR A 51 -6.62 8.25 3.16
N VAL A 52 -5.95 8.57 4.23
CA VAL A 52 -5.65 7.65 5.34
C VAL A 52 -6.43 8.09 6.56
N SER A 53 -7.08 7.15 7.24
CA SER A 53 -7.74 7.43 8.51
C SER A 53 -7.59 6.23 9.44
N GLY A 54 -7.87 6.44 10.72
CA GLY A 54 -7.87 5.36 11.70
C GLY A 54 -6.49 4.82 12.05
N ILE A 55 -5.44 5.63 11.95
CA ILE A 55 -4.09 5.20 12.26
C ILE A 55 -4.03 4.82 13.74
N PRO A 56 -3.58 3.59 14.06
CA PRO A 56 -3.52 3.16 15.47
C PRO A 56 -2.53 3.99 16.29
N GLU A 57 -2.86 4.14 17.56
CA GLU A 57 -1.96 4.78 18.49
C GLU A 57 -0.71 3.92 18.60
N GLY A 58 0.46 4.54 18.71
CA GLY A 58 1.72 3.81 18.76
C GLY A 58 2.35 3.55 17.41
N THR A 59 1.67 3.93 16.32
CA THR A 59 2.24 3.80 14.98
C THR A 59 3.43 4.74 14.84
N LYS A 60 4.56 4.21 14.37
CA LYS A 60 5.77 5.01 14.19
C LYS A 60 5.97 5.42 12.74
N SER A 61 5.46 4.65 11.79
CA SER A 61 5.53 4.98 10.37
C SER A 61 4.48 4.20 9.59
N LEU A 62 4.26 4.62 8.35
CA LEU A 62 3.37 3.91 7.43
C LEU A 62 4.19 3.45 6.23
N ALA A 63 3.73 2.37 5.59
CA ALA A 63 4.30 1.90 4.34
C ALA A 63 3.17 1.61 3.36
N LEU A 64 3.45 1.78 2.07
CA LEU A 64 2.45 1.61 1.01
C LEU A 64 3.04 0.74 -0.10
N ILE A 65 2.27 -0.24 -0.55
CA ILE A 65 2.64 -1.07 -1.69
C ILE A 65 1.44 -1.15 -2.62
N MET A 66 1.64 -0.83 -3.90
CA MET A 66 0.61 -0.99 -4.93
C MET A 66 1.11 -2.03 -5.92
N ASP A 67 0.33 -3.07 -6.17
CA ASP A 67 0.72 -4.10 -7.13
C ASP A 67 -0.47 -4.61 -7.93
N ASP A 68 -0.15 -5.37 -8.99
CA ASP A 68 -1.14 -5.93 -9.92
C ASP A 68 -0.97 -7.44 -9.96
N PRO A 69 -1.80 -8.18 -9.20
CA PRO A 69 -1.73 -9.65 -9.22
C PRO A 69 -2.24 -10.26 -10.53
N ASP A 70 -3.02 -9.52 -11.32
CA ASP A 70 -3.52 -10.01 -12.59
C ASP A 70 -2.45 -9.98 -13.69
N ALA A 71 -1.27 -9.44 -13.39
CA ALA A 71 -0.16 -9.43 -14.33
C ALA A 71 0.52 -10.80 -14.47
N MET A 72 0.11 -11.80 -13.68
CA MET A 72 0.70 -13.14 -13.77
C MET A 72 0.60 -13.73 -15.17
N GLU A 73 -0.54 -13.56 -15.86
CA GLU A 73 -0.69 -14.08 -17.19
C GLU A 73 0.18 -13.36 -18.20
N PRO A 74 0.06 -12.05 -18.37
CA PRO A 74 0.85 -11.35 -19.40
C PRO A 74 2.32 -11.16 -19.06
N ALA A 75 2.66 -11.03 -17.78
CA ALA A 75 4.04 -10.69 -17.38
C ALA A 75 4.75 -11.79 -16.60
N GLY A 76 4.04 -12.84 -16.20
CA GLY A 76 4.62 -13.96 -15.47
C GLY A 76 4.90 -13.67 -14.00
N LYS A 77 4.42 -12.56 -13.46
CA LYS A 77 4.64 -12.19 -12.07
C LYS A 77 3.61 -11.15 -11.63
N VAL A 78 3.48 -10.98 -10.33
CA VAL A 78 2.75 -9.85 -9.77
C VAL A 78 3.59 -8.61 -10.08
N TRP A 79 2.99 -7.61 -10.73
CA TRP A 79 3.75 -6.43 -11.16
C TRP A 79 3.69 -5.35 -10.08
N VAL A 80 4.85 -4.86 -9.67
CA VAL A 80 4.95 -3.86 -8.61
C VAL A 80 4.86 -2.47 -9.23
N HIS A 81 3.87 -1.70 -8.78
CA HIS A 81 3.58 -0.38 -9.32
C HIS A 81 4.07 0.77 -8.44
N TRP A 82 4.18 0.55 -7.13
CA TRP A 82 4.52 1.65 -6.21
C TRP A 82 4.93 1.08 -4.87
N VAL A 83 6.03 1.57 -4.32
CA VAL A 83 6.54 1.15 -3.01
C VAL A 83 6.99 2.40 -2.28
N ALA A 84 6.51 2.60 -1.05
CA ALA A 84 6.91 3.74 -0.23
C ALA A 84 6.94 3.32 1.22
N TRP A 85 7.82 3.91 2.01
CA TRP A 85 7.92 3.59 3.43
C TRP A 85 8.36 4.82 4.22
N ASN A 86 8.41 4.68 5.54
CA ASN A 86 8.73 5.77 6.46
C ASN A 86 7.86 6.99 6.22
N ILE A 87 6.57 6.75 5.91
CA ILE A 87 5.58 7.80 5.77
C ILE A 87 5.19 8.23 7.19
N GLU A 88 5.07 9.53 7.42
CA GLU A 88 4.75 10.06 8.74
C GLU A 88 3.42 9.51 9.25
N PRO A 89 3.36 9.08 10.51
CA PRO A 89 2.14 8.45 11.05
C PRO A 89 0.98 9.43 11.27
N THR A 90 1.20 10.71 11.06
CA THR A 90 0.14 11.71 11.16
C THR A 90 -0.42 12.07 9.78
N THR A 91 0.05 11.41 8.73
CA THR A 91 -0.37 11.69 7.35
C THR A 91 -1.83 11.34 7.14
N THR A 92 -2.58 12.25 6.54
CA THR A 92 -3.98 12.01 6.16
C THR A 92 -4.13 11.86 4.65
N GLU A 93 -3.21 12.44 3.86
CA GLU A 93 -3.24 12.32 2.40
C GLU A 93 -1.89 11.82 1.93
N LEU A 94 -1.90 10.78 1.09
CA LEU A 94 -0.66 10.20 0.57
C LEU A 94 -0.22 10.97 -0.68
N GLU A 95 0.50 12.05 -0.48
CA GLU A 95 1.00 12.87 -1.57
C GLU A 95 2.39 13.35 -1.24
N ASN A 96 3.17 13.61 -2.27
CA ASN A 96 4.54 14.11 -2.12
C ASN A 96 5.40 13.22 -1.24
N LEU A 97 5.29 11.90 -1.43
CA LEU A 97 6.08 10.95 -0.65
C LEU A 97 7.55 11.08 -1.02
N THR A 98 8.42 11.09 -0.02
CA THR A 98 9.84 11.34 -0.22
C THR A 98 10.70 10.09 -0.17
N THR A 99 10.18 8.98 0.34
CA THR A 99 10.94 7.73 0.46
C THR A 99 10.22 6.66 -0.33
N GLU A 100 10.68 6.41 -1.53
CA GLU A 100 10.02 5.50 -2.45
C GLU A 100 11.01 4.49 -3.01
N GLY A 101 10.50 3.32 -3.38
CA GLY A 101 11.31 2.23 -3.87
C GLY A 101 11.17 1.96 -5.35
N MET A 102 11.84 0.91 -5.78
CA MET A 102 11.91 0.52 -7.18
C MET A 102 10.68 -0.28 -7.58
N THR A 103 10.12 0.05 -8.74
CA THR A 103 8.99 -0.66 -9.32
C THR A 103 9.48 -1.63 -10.39
N ASP A 104 8.58 -2.44 -10.91
CA ASP A 104 8.90 -3.35 -12.00
C ASP A 104 9.01 -2.62 -13.35
N PHE A 105 8.69 -1.33 -13.38
CA PHE A 105 8.97 -0.50 -14.55
C PHE A 105 10.45 -0.09 -14.60
N GLY A 106 11.23 -0.39 -13.55
CA GLY A 106 12.62 0.02 -13.48
C GLY A 106 12.81 1.47 -13.07
N GLU A 107 11.77 2.04 -12.46
CA GLU A 107 11.75 3.43 -12.02
C GLU A 107 11.31 3.50 -10.58
N VAL A 108 11.77 4.52 -9.87
CA VAL A 108 11.36 4.79 -8.50
C VAL A 108 10.11 5.65 -8.54
N GLY A 109 9.17 5.37 -7.62
CA GLY A 109 7.95 6.17 -7.48
C GLY A 109 6.76 5.50 -8.09
N TYR A 110 5.70 6.27 -8.29
CA TYR A 110 4.42 5.76 -8.78
C TYR A 110 4.50 5.38 -10.26
N GLY A 111 4.13 4.14 -10.57
CA GLY A 111 3.90 3.72 -11.94
C GLY A 111 2.46 3.24 -12.04
N GLY A 112 1.64 3.94 -12.82
CA GLY A 112 0.21 3.67 -12.86
C GLY A 112 -0.18 2.41 -13.61
N PRO A 113 -1.48 2.08 -13.61
CA PRO A 113 -1.99 0.92 -14.34
C PRO A 113 -1.63 0.93 -15.81
N ALA A 114 -1.30 -0.24 -16.34
CA ALA A 114 -0.96 -0.40 -17.77
C ALA A 114 -1.27 -1.82 -18.20
N PRO A 115 -2.52 -2.28 -18.07
CA PRO A 115 -2.86 -3.67 -18.42
C PRO A 115 -2.81 -3.86 -19.93
N PRO A 116 -2.06 -4.85 -20.44
CA PRO A 116 -1.90 -5.01 -21.89
C PRO A 116 -2.98 -5.83 -22.53
N ASP A 117 -3.69 -6.66 -21.76
CA ASP A 117 -4.60 -7.68 -22.31
C ASP A 117 -6.07 -7.46 -21.98
N LYS A 118 -6.39 -7.14 -20.74
CA LYS A 118 -7.78 -7.00 -20.28
C LYS A 118 -7.79 -6.14 -19.03
N ARG A 119 -8.97 -5.90 -18.46
CA ARG A 119 -9.10 -5.14 -17.22
C ARG A 119 -8.39 -5.89 -16.08
N HIS A 120 -7.54 -5.19 -15.37
CA HIS A 120 -6.86 -5.74 -14.19
C HIS A 120 -7.37 -5.06 -12.92
N THR A 121 -7.24 -5.75 -11.79
CA THR A 121 -7.50 -5.19 -10.47
C THR A 121 -6.18 -4.85 -9.83
N TYR A 122 -6.05 -3.59 -9.39
CA TYR A 122 -4.85 -3.08 -8.74
C TYR A 122 -5.10 -3.00 -7.25
N VAL A 123 -4.12 -3.41 -6.45
CA VAL A 123 -4.28 -3.51 -5.00
C VAL A 123 -3.33 -2.51 -4.34
N PHE A 124 -3.90 -1.59 -3.56
CA PHE A 124 -3.14 -0.64 -2.75
C PHE A 124 -3.17 -1.18 -1.32
N LYS A 125 -2.00 -1.43 -0.74
CA LYS A 125 -1.89 -1.98 0.62
C LYS A 125 -1.16 -0.97 1.49
N LEU A 126 -1.80 -0.56 2.57
CA LEU A 126 -1.23 0.38 3.52
C LEU A 126 -0.99 -0.34 4.83
N TYR A 127 0.19 -0.15 5.39
CA TYR A 127 0.60 -0.81 6.62
C TYR A 127 0.94 0.25 7.67
N ALA A 128 0.43 0.07 8.89
CA ALA A 128 0.85 0.87 10.04
C ALA A 128 1.90 0.04 10.78
N LEU A 129 3.04 0.65 11.07
CA LEU A 129 4.18 -0.06 11.63
C LEU A 129 4.58 0.53 12.98
N ASP A 130 5.12 -0.32 13.85
CA ASP A 130 5.59 0.13 15.17
C ASP A 130 7.05 0.58 15.14
N SER A 131 7.63 0.71 13.96
CA SER A 131 8.99 1.21 13.80
C SER A 131 9.14 1.86 12.44
N GLU A 132 10.21 2.64 12.28
CA GLU A 132 10.63 3.06 10.95
C GLU A 132 11.44 1.92 10.34
N LEU A 133 11.59 1.93 9.03
CA LEU A 133 12.36 0.92 8.33
C LEU A 133 13.70 1.50 7.90
N ASP A 134 14.79 0.76 8.19
CA ASP A 134 16.12 1.17 7.80
C ASP A 134 16.46 0.49 6.49
N LEU A 135 16.07 1.13 5.40
CA LEU A 135 16.26 0.58 4.06
C LEU A 135 16.91 1.63 3.16
N PRO A 136 17.81 1.20 2.27
CA PRO A 136 18.42 2.14 1.33
C PRO A 136 17.40 2.59 0.28
N ASP A 137 17.68 3.71 -0.36
CA ASP A 137 16.86 4.19 -1.45
C ASP A 137 16.77 3.13 -2.53
N LYS A 138 15.67 3.11 -3.25
CA LYS A 138 15.44 2.17 -4.35
C LYS A 138 15.24 0.72 -3.90
N SER A 139 14.97 0.50 -2.60
CA SER A 139 14.61 -0.84 -2.13
C SER A 139 13.36 -1.33 -2.84
N THR A 140 13.23 -2.64 -2.95
CA THR A 140 12.12 -3.26 -3.67
C THR A 140 10.97 -3.60 -2.73
N LYS A 141 9.84 -4.02 -3.31
CA LYS A 141 8.71 -4.53 -2.53
C LYS A 141 9.17 -5.64 -1.59
N ALA A 142 9.99 -6.58 -2.09
CA ALA A 142 10.46 -7.70 -1.27
C ALA A 142 11.28 -7.21 -0.08
N ASP A 143 12.13 -6.19 -0.29
CA ASP A 143 12.93 -5.63 0.78
C ASP A 143 12.05 -5.00 1.86
N VAL A 144 11.00 -4.27 1.43
CA VAL A 144 10.09 -3.63 2.37
C VAL A 144 9.28 -4.67 3.14
N GLU A 145 8.78 -5.70 2.43
CA GLU A 145 8.00 -6.74 3.08
C GLU A 145 8.82 -7.46 4.14
N LYS A 146 10.08 -7.74 3.85
CA LYS A 146 10.95 -8.40 4.81
C LYS A 146 11.21 -7.50 6.02
N ALA A 147 11.45 -6.23 5.77
CA ALA A 147 11.71 -5.28 6.86
C ALA A 147 10.49 -5.07 7.76
N MET A 148 9.28 -5.22 7.20
CA MET A 148 8.05 -5.05 7.96
C MET A 148 7.71 -6.24 8.85
N GLU A 149 8.34 -7.40 8.64
CA GLU A 149 8.01 -8.61 9.41
C GLU A 149 8.16 -8.35 10.91
N GLY A 150 7.11 -8.66 11.67
CA GLY A 150 7.12 -8.46 13.12
C GLY A 150 6.80 -7.03 13.57
N HIS A 151 6.56 -6.11 12.63
CA HIS A 151 6.35 -4.70 12.96
C HIS A 151 4.98 -4.16 12.53
N ILE A 152 4.17 -4.97 11.85
CA ILE A 152 2.86 -4.51 11.36
C ILE A 152 1.86 -4.50 12.51
N VAL A 153 1.26 -3.34 12.78
CA VAL A 153 0.24 -3.20 13.82
C VAL A 153 -1.17 -3.08 13.26
N ASP A 154 -1.29 -2.73 11.97
CA ASP A 154 -2.59 -2.73 11.29
C ASP A 154 -2.33 -2.68 9.78
N GLN A 155 -3.35 -3.01 9.01
CA GLN A 155 -3.25 -3.05 7.56
C GLN A 155 -4.59 -2.66 6.94
N ALA A 156 -4.55 -1.94 5.83
CA ALA A 156 -5.74 -1.57 5.07
C ALA A 156 -5.49 -1.82 3.59
N THR A 157 -6.54 -2.12 2.86
CA THR A 157 -6.45 -2.42 1.43
C THR A 157 -7.51 -1.62 0.69
N LEU A 158 -7.13 -1.08 -0.47
CA LEU A 158 -8.04 -0.43 -1.39
C LEU A 158 -7.77 -1.04 -2.76
N THR A 159 -8.82 -1.44 -3.47
CA THR A 159 -8.66 -1.98 -4.82
C THR A 159 -9.28 -1.04 -5.84
N GLY A 160 -8.76 -1.07 -7.05
CA GLY A 160 -9.33 -0.36 -8.16
C GLY A 160 -9.04 -1.09 -9.45
N THR A 161 -9.90 -0.91 -10.47
CA THR A 161 -9.75 -1.58 -11.75
C THR A 161 -9.34 -0.58 -12.81
N TYR A 162 -8.74 -1.11 -13.88
CA TYR A 162 -8.32 -0.28 -15.00
C TYR A 162 -8.24 -1.17 -16.25
N ALA A 163 -8.85 -0.71 -17.34
CA ALA A 163 -8.84 -1.46 -18.60
C ALA A 163 -7.75 -0.91 -19.53
N PRO A 164 -7.34 -1.69 -20.52
CA PRO A 164 -6.35 -1.23 -21.51
C PRO A 164 -6.76 0.02 -22.24
#